data_70eb9708c0a6e51855f860d05cab4867
#
_entry.id   70eb9708c0a6e51855f860d05cab4867
#
_cell.length_a   1.000
_cell.length_b   1.000
_cell.length_c   1.000
_cell.angle_alpha   90.00
_cell.angle_beta   90.00
_cell.angle_gamma   90.00
#
_symmetry.space_group_name_H-M   'P 1'
#
loop_
_entity.id
_entity.type
_entity.pdbx_description
1 polymer ?
#
loop_
_entity_poly.entity_id
_entity_poly.type
_entity_poly.pdbx_seq_one_letter_code
_entity_poly.pdbx_strand_id
1 'polypeptide(L)'
;MKIRLFFLLAFLFTLQSCDTDDILPALTLTSSSTEISEDQGLTTITATLNSETNQEIIIPVTFSGTAIFGEDYISSESALIIPSGNSSGSLSISSMQDEDIEDIETIIITVESQDELIVINSSITISILDDDSDSDGDGINDSDDDCPNEAGFPEYNGCSQPLLIINEVLYDPPSGIEGDANGDGIREAQEDEFIEFVNLGGTLDLSGYTVHDNAQERHVFPQGTIIPSGGVLVLFGGGNPTGTFGNAIVQTASAGILNMNNSGDFVTVYNSNGEVVLTFDVEPLSNNPDESYTRYPDLNLEPGDDGILFYQHAGIGEALGAFFSPGTKIDGTNFN
;
A
#
# COMPACT_ATOMS: atom_id res chain seq x y z
N MET A 1 101.61 23.39 -58.97
CA MET A 1 101.11 23.77 -57.66
C MET A 1 99.62 23.44 -57.64
N LYS A 2 99.14 22.36 -57.03
CA LYS A 2 97.81 21.82 -57.08
C LYS A 2 97.09 22.32 -55.80
N ILE A 3 96.12 23.17 -55.90
CA ILE A 3 95.24 23.56 -54.76
C ILE A 3 94.12 22.51 -54.63
N ARG A 4 94.03 21.94 -53.49
CA ARG A 4 92.87 21.02 -53.11
C ARG A 4 91.86 21.85 -52.39
N LEU A 5 90.70 21.92 -52.98
CA LEU A 5 89.48 22.59 -52.40
C LEU A 5 88.76 21.54 -51.48
N PHE A 6 88.66 21.83 -50.16
CA PHE A 6 87.95 21.04 -49.19
C PHE A 6 86.49 21.55 -49.16
N PHE A 7 85.59 20.71 -49.54
CA PHE A 7 84.14 20.97 -49.34
C PHE A 7 83.74 20.56 -47.92
N LEU A 8 83.31 21.46 -47.07
CA LEU A 8 82.77 21.25 -45.74
C LEU A 8 81.26 21.10 -45.90
N LEU A 9 80.75 19.84 -45.74
CA LEU A 9 79.31 19.55 -45.77
C LEU A 9 78.73 19.84 -44.39
N ALA A 10 78.02 20.96 -44.23
CA ALA A 10 77.27 21.22 -42.98
C ALA A 10 75.96 20.39 -42.97
N PHE A 11 75.87 19.44 -42.04
CA PHE A 11 74.67 18.66 -41.78
C PHE A 11 73.79 19.48 -40.86
N LEU A 12 72.68 20.01 -41.41
CA LEU A 12 71.66 20.79 -40.65
C LEU A 12 70.73 19.76 -39.98
N PHE A 13 70.89 19.52 -38.65
CA PHE A 13 69.95 18.79 -37.86
C PHE A 13 68.74 19.70 -37.60
N THR A 14 67.62 19.45 -38.26
CA THR A 14 66.31 20.01 -37.87
C THR A 14 65.80 19.21 -36.71
N LEU A 15 65.81 19.78 -35.51
CA LEU A 15 65.02 19.28 -34.37
C LEU A 15 63.53 19.55 -34.71
N GLN A 16 62.79 18.51 -35.13
CA GLN A 16 61.35 18.54 -35.09
C GLN A 16 60.95 18.38 -33.62
N SER A 17 60.56 19.50 -33.00
CA SER A 17 59.75 19.48 -31.78
C SER A 17 58.40 18.93 -32.19
N CYS A 18 58.09 17.75 -31.76
CA CYS A 18 56.71 17.26 -31.79
C CYS A 18 56.04 17.90 -30.56
N ASP A 19 55.38 19.03 -30.73
CA ASP A 19 54.40 19.48 -29.78
C ASP A 19 53.20 18.49 -29.90
N THR A 20 53.20 17.47 -29.09
CA THR A 20 51.92 16.79 -28.77
C THR A 20 51.17 17.76 -27.88
N ASP A 21 50.18 18.41 -28.43
CA ASP A 21 49.12 19.00 -27.61
C ASP A 21 48.56 17.86 -26.77
N ASP A 22 49.02 17.71 -25.51
CA ASP A 22 48.46 16.78 -24.53
C ASP A 22 47.03 17.24 -24.23
N ILE A 23 46.08 16.62 -24.96
CA ILE A 23 44.66 16.83 -24.66
C ILE A 23 44.41 16.18 -23.32
N LEU A 24 44.16 17.01 -22.31
CA LEU A 24 43.84 16.52 -20.96
C LEU A 24 42.58 15.64 -21.02
N PRO A 25 42.60 14.50 -20.35
CA PRO A 25 41.42 13.61 -20.29
C PRO A 25 40.25 14.33 -19.62
N ALA A 26 39.06 14.13 -20.18
CA ALA A 26 37.83 14.69 -19.66
C ALA A 26 37.15 13.68 -18.70
N LEU A 27 36.85 14.16 -17.50
CA LEU A 27 36.18 13.42 -16.43
C LEU A 27 34.69 13.75 -16.39
N THR A 28 33.85 12.71 -16.34
CA THR A 28 32.40 12.83 -16.15
C THR A 28 31.99 12.00 -14.93
N LEU A 29 31.16 12.59 -14.05
CA LEU A 29 30.55 11.89 -12.93
C LEU A 29 29.13 11.46 -13.32
N THR A 30 28.75 10.26 -12.89
CA THR A 30 27.39 9.73 -12.98
C THR A 30 27.03 8.99 -11.71
N SER A 31 25.72 8.88 -11.41
CA SER A 31 25.17 8.04 -10.35
C SER A 31 24.26 6.96 -10.94
N SER A 32 24.14 5.83 -10.27
CA SER A 32 23.18 4.78 -10.64
C SER A 32 21.74 5.19 -10.29
N SER A 33 21.57 5.98 -9.23
CA SER A 33 20.32 6.63 -8.84
C SER A 33 20.62 7.99 -8.22
N THR A 34 19.70 8.93 -8.36
CA THR A 34 19.72 10.26 -7.70
C THR A 34 18.76 10.34 -6.53
N GLU A 35 17.97 9.28 -6.30
CA GLU A 35 17.08 9.13 -5.16
C GLU A 35 17.27 7.72 -4.60
N ILE A 36 17.41 7.61 -3.29
CA ILE A 36 17.53 6.35 -2.55
C ILE A 36 16.60 6.43 -1.34
N SER A 37 16.01 5.29 -0.93
CA SER A 37 15.27 5.19 0.32
C SER A 37 16.25 5.22 1.49
N GLU A 38 15.79 5.61 2.64
CA GLU A 38 16.57 5.51 3.88
C GLU A 38 16.79 4.04 4.24
N ASP A 39 15.76 3.18 4.18
CA ASP A 39 15.93 1.74 4.32
C ASP A 39 16.63 1.12 3.11
N GLN A 40 17.82 0.56 3.36
CA GLN A 40 18.64 -0.21 2.41
C GLN A 40 18.95 0.50 1.10
N GLY A 41 18.87 1.83 1.08
CA GLY A 41 19.17 2.62 -0.11
C GLY A 41 20.64 2.50 -0.51
N LEU A 42 20.89 2.32 -1.81
CA LEU A 42 22.23 2.17 -2.37
C LEU A 42 22.34 2.89 -3.71
N THR A 43 23.37 3.71 -3.85
CA THR A 43 23.75 4.29 -5.15
C THR A 43 25.24 4.16 -5.39
N THR A 44 25.62 4.07 -6.65
CA THR A 44 27.02 4.00 -7.08
C THR A 44 27.38 5.27 -7.84
N ILE A 45 28.41 5.96 -7.39
CA ILE A 45 28.99 7.12 -8.06
C ILE A 45 30.15 6.65 -8.92
N THR A 46 30.11 6.94 -10.21
CA THR A 46 31.12 6.52 -11.17
C THR A 46 31.78 7.73 -11.81
N ALA A 47 33.08 7.78 -11.74
CA ALA A 47 33.92 8.69 -12.51
C ALA A 47 34.37 7.99 -13.80
N THR A 48 34.12 8.63 -14.95
CA THR A 48 34.50 8.08 -16.26
C THR A 48 35.35 9.08 -17.03
N LEU A 49 36.47 8.62 -17.53
CA LEU A 49 37.34 9.37 -18.46
C LEU A 49 36.97 9.05 -19.91
N ASN A 50 37.23 9.98 -20.80
CA ASN A 50 37.07 9.81 -22.24
C ASN A 50 38.11 8.86 -22.90
N SER A 51 39.12 8.38 -22.12
CA SER A 51 40.16 7.45 -22.56
C SER A 51 40.70 6.67 -21.35
N GLU A 52 41.30 5.52 -21.61
CA GLU A 52 42.04 4.75 -20.58
C GLU A 52 43.28 5.54 -20.09
N THR A 53 43.54 5.43 -18.79
CA THR A 53 44.71 6.05 -18.16
C THR A 53 45.88 5.07 -18.09
N ASN A 54 47.11 5.61 -18.25
CA ASN A 54 48.34 4.81 -18.09
C ASN A 54 48.82 4.77 -16.62
N GLN A 55 48.23 5.52 -15.75
CA GLN A 55 48.54 5.61 -14.32
C GLN A 55 47.25 5.55 -13.50
N GLU A 56 47.37 5.15 -12.25
CA GLU A 56 46.28 5.26 -11.30
C GLU A 56 45.96 6.74 -11.06
N ILE A 57 44.69 7.10 -11.13
CA ILE A 57 44.18 8.44 -10.83
C ILE A 57 43.30 8.36 -9.56
N ILE A 58 43.70 9.11 -8.55
CA ILE A 58 42.94 9.28 -7.30
C ILE A 58 42.28 10.64 -7.31
N ILE A 59 40.94 10.66 -7.26
CA ILE A 59 40.13 11.86 -7.30
C ILE A 59 39.47 12.02 -5.92
N PRO A 60 39.97 12.93 -5.08
CA PRO A 60 39.35 13.23 -3.81
C PRO A 60 37.90 13.69 -3.99
N VAL A 61 36.99 13.19 -3.15
CA VAL A 61 35.60 13.64 -3.11
C VAL A 61 35.34 14.37 -1.79
N THR A 62 34.49 15.39 -1.88
CA THR A 62 33.95 16.09 -0.72
C THR A 62 32.46 15.83 -0.67
N PHE A 63 31.97 15.57 0.54
CA PHE A 63 30.55 15.38 0.81
C PHE A 63 30.01 16.59 1.54
N SER A 64 28.84 17.03 1.13
CA SER A 64 28.08 18.14 1.74
C SER A 64 26.59 17.91 1.47
N GLY A 65 25.72 18.76 1.99
CA GLY A 65 24.28 18.64 1.87
C GLY A 65 23.62 18.75 3.23
N THR A 66 22.41 18.27 3.37
CA THR A 66 21.68 18.22 4.64
C THR A 66 21.97 16.92 5.40
N ALA A 67 22.15 15.81 4.68
CA ALA A 67 22.45 14.51 5.26
C ALA A 67 23.84 14.48 5.95
N ILE A 68 23.91 13.82 7.11
CA ILE A 68 25.07 13.75 8.00
C ILE A 68 25.81 12.42 7.79
N PHE A 69 27.09 12.50 7.43
CA PHE A 69 27.90 11.31 7.26
C PHE A 69 28.08 10.53 8.58
N GLY A 70 27.71 9.26 8.57
CA GLY A 70 27.78 8.34 9.72
C GLY A 70 26.53 8.36 10.60
N GLU A 71 25.54 9.20 10.29
CA GLU A 71 24.17 9.18 10.84
C GLU A 71 23.22 8.72 9.74
N ASP A 72 23.12 9.43 8.61
CA ASP A 72 22.15 9.17 7.56
C ASP A 72 22.72 8.36 6.38
N TYR A 73 24.05 8.38 6.20
CA TYR A 73 24.71 7.60 5.15
C TYR A 73 26.18 7.28 5.44
N ILE A 74 26.66 6.25 4.72
CA ILE A 74 28.09 5.90 4.65
C ILE A 74 28.55 5.86 3.21
N SER A 75 29.85 6.05 2.99
CA SER A 75 30.53 5.85 1.71
C SER A 75 31.55 4.73 1.80
N SER A 76 31.67 3.90 0.77
CA SER A 76 32.67 2.83 0.72
C SER A 76 34.10 3.36 0.70
N GLU A 77 34.31 4.55 0.16
CA GLU A 77 35.63 5.17 -0.03
C GLU A 77 35.54 6.69 0.12
N SER A 78 36.66 7.33 0.42
CA SER A 78 36.80 8.79 0.48
C SER A 78 37.32 9.43 -0.81
N ALA A 79 37.60 8.64 -1.84
CA ALA A 79 38.07 9.06 -3.15
C ALA A 79 37.61 8.11 -4.24
N LEU A 80 37.40 8.63 -5.45
CA LEU A 80 37.23 7.83 -6.64
C LEU A 80 38.60 7.42 -7.20
N ILE A 81 38.79 6.13 -7.37
CA ILE A 81 40.07 5.58 -7.86
C ILE A 81 39.87 4.97 -9.23
N ILE A 82 40.58 5.49 -10.24
CA ILE A 82 40.61 4.92 -11.59
C ILE A 82 41.95 4.19 -11.75
N PRO A 83 41.96 2.84 -11.77
CA PRO A 83 43.17 2.09 -11.88
C PRO A 83 43.85 2.28 -13.23
N SER A 84 45.20 2.10 -13.28
CA SER A 84 45.93 2.07 -14.54
C SER A 84 45.35 1.03 -15.52
N GLY A 85 45.21 1.40 -16.78
CA GLY A 85 44.61 0.58 -17.83
C GLY A 85 43.05 0.62 -17.86
N ASN A 86 42.45 1.43 -17.02
CA ASN A 86 40.99 1.61 -16.99
C ASN A 86 40.61 3.05 -17.37
N SER A 87 39.34 3.23 -17.71
CA SER A 87 38.74 4.55 -17.98
C SER A 87 37.70 4.95 -16.93
N SER A 88 37.46 4.12 -15.90
CA SER A 88 36.48 4.44 -14.86
C SER A 88 36.85 3.88 -13.50
N GLY A 89 36.30 4.53 -12.46
CA GLY A 89 36.34 4.07 -11.09
C GLY A 89 35.07 4.49 -10.36
N SER A 90 34.72 3.77 -9.29
CA SER A 90 33.48 4.04 -8.59
C SER A 90 33.61 3.90 -7.08
N LEU A 91 32.68 4.53 -6.35
CA LEU A 91 32.41 4.30 -4.93
C LEU A 91 30.90 4.10 -4.73
N SER A 92 30.55 3.48 -3.62
CA SER A 92 29.15 3.25 -3.24
C SER A 92 28.76 4.13 -2.06
N ILE A 93 27.54 4.63 -2.07
CA ILE A 93 26.90 5.33 -0.96
C ILE A 93 25.71 4.47 -0.54
N SER A 94 25.62 4.18 0.76
CA SER A 94 24.49 3.48 1.36
C SER A 94 23.85 4.39 2.40
N SER A 95 22.54 4.47 2.39
CA SER A 95 21.77 5.10 3.47
C SER A 95 21.87 4.30 4.76
N MET A 96 21.52 4.93 5.86
CA MET A 96 21.44 4.33 7.18
C MET A 96 20.04 4.58 7.70
N GLN A 97 19.35 3.50 8.05
CA GLN A 97 18.01 3.53 8.62
C GLN A 97 18.04 3.98 10.06
N ASP A 98 17.09 4.79 10.47
CA ASP A 98 16.74 5.02 11.88
C ASP A 98 15.19 5.03 12.08
N GLU A 99 14.66 5.70 13.07
CA GLU A 99 13.22 5.75 13.37
C GLU A 99 12.76 7.22 13.55
N ASP A 100 13.57 8.18 13.11
CA ASP A 100 13.26 9.60 13.25
C ASP A 100 12.57 10.09 11.96
N ILE A 101 11.40 10.72 12.09
CA ILE A 101 10.69 11.34 10.94
C ILE A 101 11.45 12.56 10.47
N GLU A 102 11.92 12.54 9.25
CA GLU A 102 12.77 13.57 8.67
C GLU A 102 12.24 14.15 7.36
N ASP A 103 12.73 15.33 7.02
CA ASP A 103 12.53 15.87 5.66
C ASP A 103 13.50 15.19 4.68
N ILE A 104 13.15 15.18 3.39
CA ILE A 104 14.05 14.69 2.32
C ILE A 104 15.42 15.32 2.47
N GLU A 105 16.42 14.50 2.67
CA GLU A 105 17.79 14.92 2.84
C GLU A 105 18.61 14.83 1.55
N THR A 106 19.76 15.51 1.52
CA THR A 106 20.61 15.56 0.33
C THR A 106 22.06 15.27 0.66
N ILE A 107 22.69 14.46 -0.20
CA ILE A 107 24.14 14.28 -0.26
C ILE A 107 24.64 14.92 -1.54
N ILE A 108 25.49 15.92 -1.41
CA ILE A 108 26.14 16.58 -2.54
C ILE A 108 27.60 16.09 -2.61
N ILE A 109 27.89 15.28 -3.62
CA ILE A 109 29.21 14.74 -3.90
C ILE A 109 29.93 15.67 -4.87
N THR A 110 31.06 16.25 -4.47
CA THR A 110 31.82 17.20 -5.30
C THR A 110 33.24 16.69 -5.51
N VAL A 111 33.72 16.79 -6.73
CA VAL A 111 35.14 16.58 -7.10
C VAL A 111 35.79 17.90 -7.46
N GLU A 112 36.99 18.10 -6.96
CA GLU A 112 37.79 19.30 -7.30
C GLU A 112 38.50 19.09 -8.64
N SER A 113 38.66 20.19 -9.40
CA SER A 113 39.45 20.14 -10.61
C SER A 113 40.93 19.89 -10.29
N GLN A 114 41.56 19.03 -11.07
CA GLN A 114 42.98 18.72 -10.95
C GLN A 114 43.71 19.25 -12.18
N ASP A 115 44.98 19.62 -12.03
CA ASP A 115 45.78 20.25 -13.09
C ASP A 115 45.90 19.38 -14.37
N GLU A 116 45.67 18.07 -14.24
CA GLU A 116 45.79 17.05 -15.31
C GLU A 116 44.46 16.53 -15.83
N LEU A 117 43.32 17.08 -15.41
CA LEU A 117 41.99 16.65 -15.80
C LEU A 117 41.05 17.81 -16.14
N ILE A 118 40.20 17.63 -17.17
CA ILE A 118 39.08 18.51 -17.45
C ILE A 118 37.86 17.93 -16.81
N VAL A 119 37.35 18.53 -15.73
CA VAL A 119 36.11 18.07 -15.08
C VAL A 119 34.92 18.71 -15.79
N ILE A 120 34.07 17.88 -16.42
CA ILE A 120 32.89 18.32 -17.17
C ILE A 120 31.74 18.64 -16.22
N ASN A 121 31.46 17.74 -15.23
CA ASN A 121 30.55 18.00 -14.13
C ASN A 121 31.27 17.71 -12.82
N SER A 122 31.26 18.67 -11.92
CA SER A 122 32.01 18.61 -10.66
C SER A 122 31.20 18.12 -9.47
N SER A 123 29.89 17.96 -9.62
CA SER A 123 29.02 17.55 -8.51
C SER A 123 27.82 16.72 -8.96
N ILE A 124 27.38 15.84 -8.06
CA ILE A 124 26.12 15.08 -8.14
C ILE A 124 25.39 15.26 -6.81
N THR A 125 24.07 15.39 -6.87
CA THR A 125 23.21 15.39 -5.69
C THR A 125 22.41 14.09 -5.66
N ILE A 126 22.39 13.45 -4.50
CA ILE A 126 21.55 12.30 -4.17
C ILE A 126 20.57 12.75 -3.10
N SER A 127 19.30 12.42 -3.24
CA SER A 127 18.28 12.58 -2.21
C SER A 127 18.08 11.29 -1.45
N ILE A 128 18.03 11.36 -0.12
CA ILE A 128 17.56 10.30 0.75
C ILE A 128 16.10 10.58 1.04
N LEU A 129 15.25 9.59 0.82
CA LEU A 129 13.82 9.68 1.08
C LEU A 129 13.55 8.95 2.39
N ASP A 130 13.01 9.70 3.35
CA ASP A 130 12.51 9.21 4.62
C ASP A 130 11.37 8.19 4.39
N ASP A 131 11.33 7.12 5.15
CA ASP A 131 10.30 6.08 5.12
C ASP A 131 9.62 5.86 6.49
N ASP A 132 9.90 6.73 7.46
CA ASP A 132 9.38 6.70 8.82
C ASP A 132 8.15 7.59 9.04
N SER A 133 7.53 8.12 7.98
CA SER A 133 6.30 8.92 8.13
C SER A 133 5.20 8.12 8.82
N ASP A 134 4.61 8.73 9.84
CA ASP A 134 3.45 8.25 10.60
C ASP A 134 2.36 9.32 10.49
N SER A 135 1.43 9.12 9.54
CA SER A 135 0.46 10.15 9.12
C SER A 135 -0.64 10.39 10.15
N ASP A 136 -0.99 9.41 10.97
CA ASP A 136 -2.05 9.52 11.97
C ASP A 136 -1.54 9.59 13.42
N GLY A 137 -0.25 9.32 13.64
CA GLY A 137 0.43 9.51 14.92
C GLY A 137 0.18 8.39 15.93
N ASP A 138 -0.06 7.17 15.48
CA ASP A 138 -0.30 6.02 16.35
C ASP A 138 0.98 5.26 16.75
N GLY A 139 2.12 5.62 16.15
CA GLY A 139 3.44 5.05 16.41
C GLY A 139 3.77 3.86 15.51
N ILE A 140 3.08 3.72 14.39
CA ILE A 140 3.38 2.74 13.33
C ILE A 140 3.60 3.52 12.05
N ASN A 141 4.73 3.27 11.39
CA ASN A 141 5.07 3.97 10.16
C ASN A 141 4.09 3.63 9.03
N ASP A 142 3.75 4.60 8.17
CA ASP A 142 2.82 4.43 7.04
C ASP A 142 3.14 3.21 6.16
N SER A 143 4.41 2.81 6.08
CA SER A 143 4.88 1.65 5.31
C SER A 143 4.49 0.30 5.93
N ASP A 144 4.34 0.26 7.26
CA ASP A 144 4.00 -0.91 8.07
C ASP A 144 2.56 -0.86 8.57
N ASP A 145 1.84 0.24 8.27
CA ASP A 145 0.48 0.51 8.70
C ASP A 145 -0.54 0.12 7.60
N ASP A 146 -1.44 -0.80 7.93
CA ASP A 146 -2.56 -1.16 7.04
C ASP A 146 -3.61 -0.04 6.94
N CYS A 147 -3.59 0.94 7.86
CA CYS A 147 -4.55 2.04 7.95
C CYS A 147 -3.88 3.42 8.15
N PRO A 148 -2.94 3.87 7.31
CA PRO A 148 -1.99 4.97 7.57
C PRO A 148 -2.61 6.37 7.75
N ASN A 149 -3.92 6.49 7.87
CA ASN A 149 -4.63 7.74 8.12
C ASN A 149 -5.68 7.60 9.25
N GLU A 150 -5.67 6.49 9.99
CA GLU A 150 -6.61 6.18 11.06
C GLU A 150 -5.90 5.50 12.23
N ALA A 151 -5.50 6.27 13.23
CA ALA A 151 -4.76 5.80 14.39
C ALA A 151 -5.36 4.53 15.02
N GLY A 152 -4.55 3.50 15.18
CA GLY A 152 -4.96 2.19 15.64
C GLY A 152 -4.06 1.58 16.68
N PHE A 153 -3.82 0.28 16.57
CA PHE A 153 -3.06 -0.48 17.56
C PHE A 153 -2.05 -1.42 16.86
N PRO A 154 -0.86 -1.62 17.45
CA PRO A 154 0.16 -2.52 16.89
C PRO A 154 -0.32 -3.95 16.66
N GLU A 155 -1.22 -4.47 17.51
CA GLU A 155 -1.79 -5.80 17.34
C GLU A 155 -2.72 -5.95 16.11
N TYR A 156 -3.11 -4.83 15.49
CA TYR A 156 -3.92 -4.77 14.26
C TYR A 156 -3.19 -4.06 13.12
N ASN A 157 -1.86 -4.03 13.15
CA ASN A 157 -1.01 -3.38 12.14
C ASN A 157 -1.42 -1.93 11.87
N GLY A 158 -1.54 -1.11 12.92
CA GLY A 158 -1.92 0.30 12.79
C GLY A 158 -3.41 0.56 12.57
N CYS A 159 -4.22 -0.48 12.44
CA CYS A 159 -5.66 -0.31 12.32
C CYS A 159 -6.37 -0.28 13.67
N SER A 160 -7.55 0.33 13.71
CA SER A 160 -8.45 0.21 14.85
C SER A 160 -8.90 -1.24 15.04
N GLN A 161 -9.29 -1.60 16.27
CA GLN A 161 -9.77 -2.96 16.56
C GLN A 161 -10.92 -3.32 15.60
N PRO A 162 -10.90 -4.52 14.97
CA PRO A 162 -12.00 -4.98 14.12
C PRO A 162 -13.33 -4.95 14.86
N LEU A 163 -14.33 -4.32 14.26
CA LEU A 163 -15.68 -4.20 14.81
C LEU A 163 -16.71 -4.66 13.78
N LEU A 164 -17.02 -5.95 13.81
CA LEU A 164 -18.06 -6.52 12.96
C LEU A 164 -19.45 -6.19 13.54
N ILE A 165 -20.32 -5.63 12.71
CA ILE A 165 -21.71 -5.40 13.05
C ILE A 165 -22.64 -6.05 12.02
N ILE A 166 -23.89 -6.31 12.41
CA ILE A 166 -25.00 -6.54 11.48
C ILE A 166 -25.67 -5.20 11.23
N ASN A 167 -25.76 -4.77 9.95
CA ASN A 167 -26.38 -3.53 9.53
C ASN A 167 -27.82 -3.76 9.04
N GLU A 168 -28.07 -4.81 8.26
CA GLU A 168 -29.37 -5.14 7.70
C GLU A 168 -29.63 -6.66 7.75
N VAL A 169 -30.89 -7.05 8.02
CA VAL A 169 -31.33 -8.44 8.02
C VAL A 169 -32.67 -8.56 7.33
N LEU A 170 -32.76 -9.45 6.35
CA LEU A 170 -34.02 -9.87 5.72
C LEU A 170 -34.28 -11.33 6.05
N TYR A 171 -35.23 -11.59 6.96
CA TYR A 171 -35.64 -12.94 7.34
C TYR A 171 -37.05 -13.30 6.79
N ASP A 172 -37.78 -12.36 6.25
CA ASP A 172 -39.12 -12.51 5.68
C ASP A 172 -39.21 -11.79 4.32
N PRO A 173 -38.58 -12.36 3.24
CA PRO A 173 -38.61 -11.72 1.93
C PRO A 173 -40.04 -11.56 1.40
N PRO A 174 -40.42 -10.39 0.82
CA PRO A 174 -41.72 -10.12 0.24
C PRO A 174 -42.21 -11.26 -0.68
N SER A 175 -43.52 -11.41 -0.78
CA SER A 175 -44.10 -12.31 -1.77
C SER A 175 -44.02 -11.72 -3.17
N GLY A 176 -43.77 -12.55 -4.19
CA GLY A 176 -43.61 -12.07 -5.57
C GLY A 176 -42.17 -11.70 -5.91
N ILE A 177 -41.95 -11.26 -7.14
CA ILE A 177 -40.62 -10.98 -7.67
C ILE A 177 -39.91 -9.82 -6.95
N GLU A 178 -40.63 -8.95 -6.31
CA GLU A 178 -40.08 -7.89 -5.45
C GLU A 178 -39.36 -8.41 -4.22
N GLY A 179 -39.53 -9.69 -3.87
CA GLY A 179 -38.82 -10.37 -2.81
C GLY A 179 -37.60 -11.17 -3.28
N ASP A 180 -37.25 -11.07 -4.57
CA ASP A 180 -36.00 -11.61 -5.12
C ASP A 180 -34.80 -10.72 -4.68
N ALA A 181 -34.35 -10.93 -3.46
CA ALA A 181 -33.31 -10.08 -2.87
C ALA A 181 -31.92 -10.41 -3.38
N ASN A 182 -31.67 -11.66 -3.78
CA ASN A 182 -30.41 -12.08 -4.36
C ASN A 182 -30.27 -11.75 -5.86
N GLY A 183 -31.37 -11.31 -6.51
CA GLY A 183 -31.41 -10.80 -7.88
C GLY A 183 -31.20 -11.88 -8.93
N ASP A 184 -31.42 -13.15 -8.63
CA ASP A 184 -31.21 -14.25 -9.58
C ASP A 184 -32.42 -14.49 -10.51
N GLY A 185 -33.50 -13.74 -10.33
CA GLY A 185 -34.74 -13.79 -11.10
C GLY A 185 -35.76 -14.79 -10.55
N ILE A 186 -35.51 -15.42 -9.43
CA ILE A 186 -36.37 -16.40 -8.79
C ILE A 186 -36.58 -15.99 -7.33
N ARG A 187 -37.81 -15.75 -6.91
CA ARG A 187 -38.11 -15.54 -5.49
C ARG A 187 -38.26 -16.88 -4.79
N GLU A 188 -37.32 -17.19 -3.91
CA GLU A 188 -37.36 -18.34 -2.99
C GLU A 188 -37.12 -17.85 -1.56
N ALA A 189 -38.14 -18.01 -0.69
CA ALA A 189 -38.15 -17.38 0.64
C ALA A 189 -36.86 -17.60 1.46
N GLN A 190 -36.30 -18.82 1.39
CA GLN A 190 -35.10 -19.16 2.16
C GLN A 190 -33.78 -18.81 1.46
N GLU A 191 -33.77 -18.66 0.13
CA GLU A 191 -32.60 -18.29 -0.63
C GLU A 191 -32.40 -16.77 -0.65
N ASP A 192 -33.53 -16.01 -0.57
CA ASP A 192 -33.55 -14.56 -0.54
C ASP A 192 -33.40 -13.96 0.86
N GLU A 193 -33.42 -14.78 1.92
CA GLU A 193 -32.99 -14.30 3.25
C GLU A 193 -31.55 -13.80 3.16
N PHE A 194 -31.22 -12.71 3.85
CA PHE A 194 -29.84 -12.29 3.96
C PHE A 194 -29.50 -11.62 5.30
N ILE A 195 -28.20 -11.61 5.58
CA ILE A 195 -27.57 -10.86 6.65
C ILE A 195 -26.48 -10.00 6.02
N GLU A 196 -26.53 -8.70 6.27
CA GLU A 196 -25.50 -7.76 5.89
C GLU A 196 -24.59 -7.48 7.08
N PHE A 197 -23.31 -7.77 6.90
CA PHE A 197 -22.25 -7.47 7.84
C PHE A 197 -21.44 -6.28 7.36
N VAL A 198 -21.06 -5.41 8.30
CA VAL A 198 -20.14 -4.30 8.04
C VAL A 198 -19.01 -4.35 9.06
N ASN A 199 -17.79 -4.18 8.59
CA ASN A 199 -16.62 -4.04 9.44
C ASN A 199 -16.33 -2.55 9.66
N LEU A 200 -16.53 -2.03 10.86
CA LEU A 200 -16.28 -0.64 11.25
C LEU A 200 -14.90 -0.41 11.86
N GLY A 201 -14.11 -1.47 12.02
CA GLY A 201 -12.75 -1.40 12.56
C GLY A 201 -11.70 -1.71 11.50
N GLY A 202 -10.52 -2.07 11.92
CA GLY A 202 -9.43 -2.51 11.04
C GLY A 202 -9.78 -3.74 10.21
N THR A 203 -8.92 -4.11 9.27
CA THR A 203 -9.11 -5.27 8.41
C THR A 203 -9.42 -6.54 9.22
N LEU A 204 -10.48 -7.26 8.86
CA LEU A 204 -10.95 -8.45 9.57
C LEU A 204 -10.88 -9.68 8.66
N ASP A 205 -10.14 -10.70 9.07
CA ASP A 205 -10.16 -12.05 8.46
C ASP A 205 -11.25 -12.92 9.10
N LEU A 206 -12.32 -13.20 8.35
CA LEU A 206 -13.40 -14.08 8.75
C LEU A 206 -13.14 -15.56 8.45
N SER A 207 -11.97 -15.96 7.98
CA SER A 207 -11.66 -17.36 7.64
C SER A 207 -11.99 -18.31 8.80
N GLY A 208 -12.90 -19.23 8.55
CA GLY A 208 -13.33 -20.22 9.56
C GLY A 208 -14.28 -19.69 10.63
N TYR A 209 -14.71 -18.43 10.56
CA TYR A 209 -15.85 -17.96 11.36
C TYR A 209 -17.11 -18.68 10.91
N THR A 210 -18.10 -18.79 11.81
CA THR A 210 -19.35 -19.48 11.52
C THR A 210 -20.55 -18.64 11.89
N VAL A 211 -21.62 -18.79 11.11
CA VAL A 211 -22.93 -18.19 11.38
C VAL A 211 -23.90 -19.32 11.74
N HIS A 212 -24.56 -19.17 12.87
CA HIS A 212 -25.55 -20.12 13.36
C HIS A 212 -26.93 -19.46 13.50
N ASP A 213 -27.98 -20.19 13.20
CA ASP A 213 -29.29 -19.89 13.75
C ASP A 213 -29.44 -20.56 15.13
N ASN A 214 -30.63 -20.49 15.70
CA ASN A 214 -30.90 -21.11 17.01
C ASN A 214 -30.80 -22.65 17.01
N ALA A 215 -30.82 -23.30 15.86
CA ALA A 215 -30.83 -24.74 15.70
C ALA A 215 -29.48 -25.35 15.30
N GLN A 216 -28.73 -24.69 14.41
CA GLN A 216 -27.49 -25.25 13.83
C GLN A 216 -26.62 -24.22 13.12
N GLU A 217 -25.40 -24.65 12.72
CA GLU A 217 -24.52 -23.92 11.83
C GLU A 217 -25.15 -23.76 10.44
N ARG A 218 -25.17 -22.56 9.91
CA ARG A 218 -25.71 -22.20 8.59
C ARG A 218 -24.63 -21.83 7.59
N HIS A 219 -23.55 -21.27 8.06
CA HIS A 219 -22.45 -20.88 7.19
C HIS A 219 -21.10 -21.03 7.89
N VAL A 220 -20.08 -21.40 7.10
CA VAL A 220 -18.66 -21.32 7.45
C VAL A 220 -18.00 -20.42 6.43
N PHE A 221 -17.44 -19.33 6.87
CA PHE A 221 -16.72 -18.42 5.97
C PHE A 221 -15.49 -19.12 5.39
N PRO A 222 -15.35 -19.17 4.05
CA PRO A 222 -14.19 -19.77 3.39
C PRO A 222 -12.87 -19.10 3.78
N GLN A 223 -11.78 -19.86 3.63
CA GLN A 223 -10.43 -19.31 3.81
C GLN A 223 -10.19 -18.15 2.86
N GLY A 224 -9.66 -17.03 3.37
CA GLY A 224 -9.42 -15.81 2.62
C GLY A 224 -10.64 -14.89 2.51
N THR A 225 -11.66 -15.08 3.36
CA THR A 225 -12.76 -14.10 3.49
C THR A 225 -12.27 -12.93 4.34
N ILE A 226 -11.78 -11.90 3.69
CA ILE A 226 -11.21 -10.70 4.34
C ILE A 226 -12.11 -9.51 4.06
N ILE A 227 -12.59 -8.84 5.12
CA ILE A 227 -13.36 -7.61 5.03
C ILE A 227 -12.46 -6.44 5.43
N PRO A 228 -12.12 -5.51 4.50
CA PRO A 228 -11.33 -4.32 4.84
C PRO A 228 -12.09 -3.40 5.81
N SER A 229 -11.42 -2.40 6.36
CA SER A 229 -12.07 -1.32 7.12
C SER A 229 -13.15 -0.66 6.27
N GLY A 230 -14.34 -0.43 6.84
CA GLY A 230 -15.52 0.06 6.13
C GLY A 230 -16.12 -0.91 5.09
N GLY A 231 -15.58 -2.12 4.97
CA GLY A 231 -16.04 -3.12 4.00
C GLY A 231 -17.35 -3.79 4.41
N VAL A 232 -18.09 -4.27 3.41
CA VAL A 232 -19.41 -4.89 3.55
C VAL A 232 -19.39 -6.33 3.03
N LEU A 233 -20.08 -7.24 3.72
CA LEU A 233 -20.33 -8.58 3.26
C LEU A 233 -21.83 -8.89 3.38
N VAL A 234 -22.44 -9.35 2.28
CA VAL A 234 -23.81 -9.84 2.26
C VAL A 234 -23.79 -11.37 2.17
N LEU A 235 -24.37 -12.02 3.17
CA LEU A 235 -24.57 -13.46 3.22
C LEU A 235 -26.02 -13.78 2.91
N PHE A 236 -26.29 -14.30 1.71
CA PHE A 236 -27.62 -14.79 1.32
C PHE A 236 -27.86 -16.23 1.81
N GLY A 237 -29.13 -16.56 1.98
CA GLY A 237 -29.55 -17.94 2.30
C GLY A 237 -29.12 -18.92 1.24
N GLY A 238 -29.28 -18.58 -0.05
CA GLY A 238 -28.94 -19.48 -1.14
C GLY A 238 -29.05 -18.84 -2.52
N GLY A 239 -29.42 -19.66 -3.52
CA GLY A 239 -29.58 -19.23 -4.89
C GLY A 239 -28.27 -18.92 -5.62
N ASN A 240 -28.33 -18.11 -6.66
CA ASN A 240 -27.18 -17.66 -7.41
C ASN A 240 -27.18 -16.13 -7.49
N PRO A 241 -26.72 -15.42 -6.47
CA PRO A 241 -26.78 -13.96 -6.42
C PRO A 241 -26.17 -13.31 -7.66
N THR A 242 -26.97 -12.54 -8.39
CA THR A 242 -26.57 -11.85 -9.62
C THR A 242 -26.97 -10.37 -9.62
N GLY A 243 -27.54 -9.90 -8.51
CA GLY A 243 -27.90 -8.51 -8.29
C GLY A 243 -26.68 -7.56 -8.24
N THR A 244 -26.96 -6.28 -8.12
CA THR A 244 -25.95 -5.26 -7.87
C THR A 244 -25.93 -4.96 -6.39
N PHE A 245 -24.86 -5.36 -5.71
CA PHE A 245 -24.68 -5.27 -4.25
C PHE A 245 -23.59 -4.25 -3.87
N GLY A 246 -23.56 -3.11 -4.53
CA GLY A 246 -22.52 -2.11 -4.30
C GLY A 246 -21.12 -2.69 -4.50
N ASN A 247 -20.25 -2.48 -3.48
CA ASN A 247 -18.91 -3.07 -3.44
C ASN A 247 -18.82 -4.25 -2.44
N ALA A 248 -19.95 -4.80 -2.01
CA ALA A 248 -19.99 -5.83 -0.99
C ALA A 248 -19.37 -7.16 -1.49
N ILE A 249 -18.74 -7.87 -0.57
CA ILE A 249 -18.44 -9.30 -0.74
C ILE A 249 -19.75 -10.07 -0.65
N VAL A 250 -20.05 -10.90 -1.62
CA VAL A 250 -21.30 -11.69 -1.64
C VAL A 250 -20.99 -13.15 -1.46
N GLN A 251 -21.68 -13.78 -0.50
CA GLN A 251 -21.59 -15.21 -0.24
C GLN A 251 -23.00 -15.79 -0.06
N THR A 252 -23.11 -17.11 -0.18
CA THR A 252 -24.32 -17.87 0.13
C THR A 252 -24.07 -18.84 1.27
N ALA A 253 -25.07 -19.08 2.09
CA ALA A 253 -24.95 -19.98 3.24
C ALA A 253 -24.48 -21.37 2.82
N SER A 254 -23.48 -21.91 3.51
CA SER A 254 -22.90 -23.25 3.23
C SER A 254 -23.93 -24.36 3.38
N ALA A 255 -24.94 -24.17 4.25
CA ALA A 255 -26.07 -25.07 4.42
C ALA A 255 -27.13 -24.92 3.31
N GLY A 256 -26.98 -23.96 2.41
CA GLY A 256 -27.91 -23.62 1.34
C GLY A 256 -29.15 -22.85 1.76
N ILE A 257 -29.27 -22.53 3.05
CA ILE A 257 -30.33 -21.71 3.65
C ILE A 257 -29.83 -21.09 4.96
N LEU A 258 -30.25 -19.86 5.26
CA LEU A 258 -30.10 -19.26 6.60
C LEU A 258 -31.20 -19.76 7.54
N ASN A 259 -32.44 -19.87 7.04
CA ASN A 259 -33.61 -20.38 7.73
C ASN A 259 -33.90 -19.64 9.02
N MET A 260 -33.88 -18.33 8.96
CA MET A 260 -34.25 -17.45 10.07
C MET A 260 -35.77 -17.52 10.29
N ASN A 261 -36.20 -17.86 11.50
CA ASN A 261 -37.61 -18.08 11.80
C ASN A 261 -38.33 -16.73 12.02
N ASN A 262 -39.36 -16.43 11.23
CA ASN A 262 -40.15 -15.20 11.28
C ASN A 262 -40.82 -14.96 12.67
N SER A 263 -40.93 -15.94 13.53
CA SER A 263 -41.55 -15.82 14.86
C SER A 263 -40.56 -15.68 16.01
N GLY A 264 -39.27 -15.66 15.72
CA GLY A 264 -38.20 -15.53 16.68
C GLY A 264 -37.06 -16.50 16.39
N ASP A 265 -35.85 -15.96 16.29
CA ASP A 265 -34.61 -16.71 16.08
C ASP A 265 -33.44 -15.90 16.60
N PHE A 266 -32.28 -16.55 16.74
CA PHE A 266 -31.01 -15.92 17.05
C PHE A 266 -30.01 -16.20 15.94
N VAL A 267 -29.42 -15.15 15.39
CA VAL A 267 -28.22 -15.26 14.59
C VAL A 267 -27.02 -15.09 15.52
N THR A 268 -26.14 -16.07 15.57
CA THR A 268 -24.91 -16.01 16.36
C THR A 268 -23.71 -16.22 15.44
N VAL A 269 -22.76 -15.30 15.50
CA VAL A 269 -21.47 -15.43 14.80
C VAL A 269 -20.40 -15.82 15.80
N TYR A 270 -19.68 -16.88 15.46
CA TYR A 270 -18.52 -17.36 16.24
C TYR A 270 -17.23 -17.13 15.44
N ASN A 271 -16.16 -16.79 16.14
CA ASN A 271 -14.84 -16.76 15.53
C ASN A 271 -14.28 -18.19 15.31
N SER A 272 -13.12 -18.30 14.68
CA SER A 272 -12.46 -19.59 14.40
C SER A 272 -12.07 -20.38 15.67
N ASN A 273 -12.06 -19.74 16.85
CA ASN A 273 -11.83 -20.38 18.14
C ASN A 273 -13.13 -20.85 18.80
N GLY A 274 -14.29 -20.55 18.21
CA GLY A 274 -15.62 -20.88 18.77
C GLY A 274 -16.11 -19.89 19.82
N GLU A 275 -15.54 -18.69 19.87
CA GLU A 275 -15.99 -17.61 20.74
C GLU A 275 -17.07 -16.78 20.03
N VAL A 276 -18.08 -16.33 20.78
CA VAL A 276 -19.13 -15.47 20.24
C VAL A 276 -18.58 -14.09 19.91
N VAL A 277 -18.72 -13.68 18.66
CA VAL A 277 -18.34 -12.35 18.18
C VAL A 277 -19.50 -11.37 18.27
N LEU A 278 -20.67 -11.79 17.77
CA LEU A 278 -21.90 -11.01 17.84
C LEU A 278 -23.14 -11.91 17.84
N THR A 279 -24.25 -11.36 18.31
CA THR A 279 -25.57 -11.97 18.24
C THR A 279 -26.60 -10.97 17.71
N PHE A 280 -27.59 -11.45 16.99
CA PHE A 280 -28.74 -10.70 16.55
C PHE A 280 -30.01 -11.46 16.92
N ASP A 281 -30.89 -10.83 17.67
CA ASP A 281 -32.16 -11.41 18.12
C ASP A 281 -33.29 -10.95 17.18
N VAL A 282 -33.85 -11.88 16.44
CA VAL A 282 -34.98 -11.65 15.53
C VAL A 282 -36.30 -11.50 16.30
N GLU A 283 -36.43 -12.09 17.51
CA GLU A 283 -37.70 -12.17 18.24
C GLU A 283 -38.34 -10.79 18.48
N PRO A 284 -37.64 -9.76 18.93
CA PRO A 284 -38.24 -8.44 19.11
C PRO A 284 -38.78 -7.79 17.83
N LEU A 285 -38.30 -8.24 16.67
CA LEU A 285 -38.63 -7.72 15.34
C LEU A 285 -39.64 -8.61 14.61
N SER A 286 -40.03 -9.75 15.21
CA SER A 286 -40.84 -10.77 14.55
C SER A 286 -42.30 -10.33 14.40
N ASN A 287 -42.71 -9.91 13.20
CA ASN A 287 -44.09 -9.59 12.87
C ASN A 287 -44.47 -9.85 11.40
N ASN A 288 -43.71 -10.68 10.67
CA ASN A 288 -43.80 -10.91 9.23
C ASN A 288 -43.87 -9.60 8.44
N PRO A 289 -42.78 -8.85 8.41
CA PRO A 289 -42.79 -7.49 7.87
C PRO A 289 -42.84 -7.45 6.32
N ASP A 290 -42.54 -8.56 5.62
CA ASP A 290 -42.34 -8.60 4.17
C ASP A 290 -41.29 -7.55 3.70
N GLU A 291 -40.31 -7.22 4.54
CA GLU A 291 -39.21 -6.27 4.31
C GLU A 291 -38.07 -6.53 5.29
N SER A 292 -36.92 -5.92 5.04
CA SER A 292 -35.78 -6.02 5.96
C SER A 292 -35.90 -5.11 7.17
N TYR A 293 -35.13 -5.42 8.18
CA TYR A 293 -34.79 -4.52 9.27
C TYR A 293 -33.36 -4.01 9.12
N THR A 294 -33.18 -2.72 9.14
CA THR A 294 -31.88 -2.07 8.97
C THR A 294 -31.61 -1.08 10.10
N ARG A 295 -30.33 -0.82 10.39
CA ARG A 295 -29.93 0.27 11.27
C ARG A 295 -30.29 1.61 10.63
N TYR A 296 -30.71 2.57 11.46
CA TYR A 296 -31.00 3.90 10.97
C TYR A 296 -30.48 4.98 11.94
N PRO A 297 -29.68 5.96 11.45
CA PRO A 297 -29.00 5.93 10.13
C PRO A 297 -28.15 4.68 9.93
N ASP A 298 -27.77 4.38 8.68
CA ASP A 298 -26.85 3.29 8.39
C ASP A 298 -25.64 3.32 9.32
N LEU A 299 -25.17 2.13 9.75
CA LEU A 299 -24.02 1.93 10.64
C LEU A 299 -24.18 2.48 12.06
N ASN A 300 -25.34 2.99 12.42
CA ASN A 300 -25.58 3.49 13.77
C ASN A 300 -25.41 2.37 14.82
N LEU A 301 -24.61 2.64 15.84
CA LEU A 301 -24.35 1.68 16.95
C LEU A 301 -25.25 1.91 18.15
N GLU A 302 -25.86 3.09 18.25
CA GLU A 302 -26.69 3.48 19.39
C GLU A 302 -28.18 3.50 19.02
N PRO A 303 -29.06 2.97 19.88
CA PRO A 303 -30.50 3.11 19.66
C PRO A 303 -30.92 4.58 19.61
N GLY A 304 -31.99 4.88 18.87
CA GLY A 304 -32.61 6.20 18.89
C GLY A 304 -33.19 6.56 20.25
N ASP A 305 -33.74 7.77 20.37
CA ASP A 305 -34.40 8.26 21.59
C ASP A 305 -35.59 7.39 22.04
N ASP A 306 -36.17 6.63 21.12
CA ASP A 306 -37.21 5.63 21.33
C ASP A 306 -36.71 4.25 21.80
N GLY A 307 -35.39 4.07 21.90
CA GLY A 307 -34.73 2.82 22.26
C GLY A 307 -34.67 1.79 21.12
N ILE A 308 -35.01 2.18 19.89
CA ILE A 308 -35.02 1.31 18.71
C ILE A 308 -33.70 1.49 17.95
N LEU A 309 -33.04 0.37 17.60
CA LEU A 309 -31.81 0.34 16.82
C LEU A 309 -32.06 -0.05 15.35
N PHE A 310 -33.02 -0.96 15.13
CA PHE A 310 -33.38 -1.46 13.82
C PHE A 310 -34.80 -1.02 13.44
N TYR A 311 -34.95 -0.57 12.22
CA TYR A 311 -36.18 -0.02 11.65
C TYR A 311 -36.60 -0.84 10.42
N GLN A 312 -37.89 -0.93 10.15
CA GLN A 312 -38.41 -1.48 8.89
C GLN A 312 -37.97 -0.60 7.73
N HIS A 313 -37.37 -1.23 6.71
CA HIS A 313 -36.67 -0.55 5.64
C HIS A 313 -37.58 0.40 4.83
N ALA A 314 -38.73 -0.10 4.33
CA ALA A 314 -39.63 0.67 3.48
C ALA A 314 -40.30 1.86 4.23
N GLY A 315 -40.29 1.86 5.56
CA GLY A 315 -40.79 2.94 6.39
C GLY A 315 -39.84 4.15 6.49
N ILE A 316 -38.57 3.98 6.07
CA ILE A 316 -37.54 5.02 6.11
C ILE A 316 -37.65 5.88 4.85
N GLY A 317 -37.65 7.23 5.00
CA GLY A 317 -37.87 8.14 3.89
C GLY A 317 -36.84 8.02 2.76
N GLU A 318 -35.58 7.76 3.11
CA GLU A 318 -34.46 7.61 2.21
C GLU A 318 -34.54 6.32 1.38
N ALA A 319 -35.23 5.28 1.87
CA ALA A 319 -35.44 4.03 1.15
C ALA A 319 -36.36 4.17 -0.06
N LEU A 320 -37.12 5.28 -0.17
CA LEU A 320 -38.07 5.55 -1.25
C LEU A 320 -39.06 4.42 -1.50
N GLY A 321 -39.35 3.62 -0.46
CA GLY A 321 -40.26 2.46 -0.50
C GLY A 321 -39.64 1.15 -0.95
N ALA A 322 -38.31 1.09 -1.06
CA ALA A 322 -37.61 -0.20 -1.22
C ALA A 322 -37.79 -1.07 0.02
N PHE A 323 -37.85 -2.38 -0.17
CA PHE A 323 -38.05 -3.35 0.92
C PHE A 323 -36.75 -3.79 1.57
N PHE A 324 -35.62 -3.57 0.91
CA PHE A 324 -34.28 -3.96 1.35
C PHE A 324 -33.22 -3.28 0.46
N SER A 325 -31.94 -3.28 0.94
CA SER A 325 -30.81 -2.63 0.25
C SER A 325 -29.50 -3.42 0.35
N PRO A 326 -29.45 -4.75 0.10
CA PRO A 326 -28.27 -5.56 0.37
C PRO A 326 -27.03 -5.03 -0.36
N GLY A 327 -25.95 -4.77 0.39
CA GLY A 327 -24.67 -4.26 -0.11
C GLY A 327 -24.63 -2.78 -0.39
N THR A 328 -25.73 -2.06 -0.10
CA THR A 328 -25.79 -0.60 -0.24
C THR A 328 -26.45 0.03 0.99
N LYS A 329 -26.23 1.31 1.17
CA LYS A 329 -26.96 2.09 2.18
C LYS A 329 -28.45 2.14 1.84
N ILE A 330 -29.25 2.54 2.83
CA ILE A 330 -30.71 2.70 2.70
C ILE A 330 -31.11 3.52 1.46
N ASP A 331 -30.34 4.53 1.09
CA ASP A 331 -30.59 5.39 -0.06
C ASP A 331 -30.10 4.80 -1.40
N GLY A 332 -29.58 3.57 -1.39
CA GLY A 332 -29.04 2.86 -2.55
C GLY A 332 -27.62 3.28 -2.96
N THR A 333 -26.96 4.15 -2.20
CA THR A 333 -25.55 4.48 -2.44
C THR A 333 -24.62 3.42 -1.83
N ASN A 334 -23.40 3.29 -2.39
CA ASN A 334 -22.44 2.35 -1.85
C ASN A 334 -21.94 2.79 -0.46
N PHE A 335 -21.58 1.84 0.36
CA PHE A 335 -20.66 2.08 1.47
C PHE A 335 -19.30 2.50 0.91
N ASN A 336 -18.52 3.29 1.66
CA ASN A 336 -17.24 3.86 1.20
C ASN A 336 -16.16 2.80 1.07
#